data_36f3f8488e0dce04bb2ec300fadb8271
#
_entry.id   36f3f8488e0dce04bb2ec300fadb8271
#
_cell.length_a   1.000
_cell.length_b   1.000
_cell.length_c   1.000
_cell.angle_alpha   90.00
_cell.angle_beta   90.00
_cell.angle_gamma   90.00
#
_symmetry.space_group_name_H-M   'P 1'
#
loop_
_entity.id
_entity.type
_entity.pdbx_description
1 polymer ?
#
loop_
_entity_poly.entity_id
_entity_poly.type
_entity_poly.pdbx_seq_one_letter_code
_entity_poly.pdbx_strand_id
1 'polypeptide(L)'
;MFNFEEQMKKLKGVKGYLGSAILNRGGETLYLDEEGTNSDIAYSASVFNDAFLELSESSLDIGFSATNMLEARTTDGHVFLIKNIKGADESTDLTFFSIFKNSGNVPLAKMVVDRSAVKILAEIEAV
;
A
#
# COMPACT_ATOMS: atom_id res chain seq x y z
N MET A 1 -18.93 11.57 -4.60
CA MET A 1 -18.10 11.28 -3.43
C MET A 1 -17.19 10.10 -3.73
N PHE A 2 -15.93 10.16 -3.34
CA PHE A 2 -14.98 9.10 -3.57
C PHE A 2 -15.23 7.91 -2.63
N ASN A 3 -15.17 6.69 -3.15
CA ASN A 3 -15.44 5.47 -2.38
C ASN A 3 -14.25 4.51 -2.45
N PHE A 4 -13.38 4.56 -1.44
CA PHE A 4 -12.24 3.65 -1.34
C PHE A 4 -12.66 2.18 -1.28
N GLU A 5 -13.74 1.87 -0.58
CA GLU A 5 -14.22 0.49 -0.41
C GLU A 5 -14.50 -0.17 -1.76
N GLU A 6 -15.15 0.55 -2.67
CA GLU A 6 -15.45 0.04 -4.00
C GLU A 6 -14.18 -0.22 -4.79
N GLN A 7 -13.20 0.70 -4.70
CA GLN A 7 -11.95 0.58 -5.44
C GLN A 7 -11.06 -0.55 -4.90
N MET A 8 -11.20 -0.91 -3.63
CA MET A 8 -10.37 -1.95 -3.00
C MET A 8 -10.96 -3.35 -3.11
N LYS A 9 -12.16 -3.50 -3.66
CA LYS A 9 -12.83 -4.81 -3.79
C LYS A 9 -11.98 -5.87 -4.49
N LYS A 10 -11.31 -5.49 -5.57
CA LYS A 10 -10.48 -6.44 -6.33
C LYS A 10 -9.33 -6.96 -5.50
N LEU A 11 -8.69 -6.09 -4.72
CA LEU A 11 -7.58 -6.50 -3.85
C LEU A 11 -8.07 -7.45 -2.76
N LYS A 12 -9.21 -7.15 -2.15
CA LYS A 12 -9.80 -8.01 -1.11
C LYS A 12 -10.15 -9.39 -1.64
N GLY A 13 -10.41 -9.52 -2.94
CA GLY A 13 -10.71 -10.79 -3.58
C GLY A 13 -9.50 -11.63 -3.97
N VAL A 14 -8.30 -11.13 -3.83
CA VAL A 14 -7.08 -11.88 -4.16
C VAL A 14 -6.84 -12.94 -3.10
N LYS A 15 -6.54 -14.17 -3.54
CA LYS A 15 -6.27 -15.29 -2.63
C LYS A 15 -5.13 -14.94 -1.68
N GLY A 16 -5.38 -15.14 -0.39
CA GLY A 16 -4.41 -14.89 0.66
C GLY A 16 -4.50 -13.51 1.31
N TYR A 17 -5.36 -12.64 0.79
CA TYR A 17 -5.55 -11.30 1.35
C TYR A 17 -5.94 -11.34 2.82
N LEU A 18 -5.30 -10.53 3.65
CA LEU A 18 -5.58 -10.44 5.08
C LEU A 18 -6.04 -9.05 5.53
N GLY A 19 -5.55 -8.01 4.89
CA GLY A 19 -5.91 -6.66 5.27
C GLY A 19 -5.11 -5.61 4.51
N SER A 20 -5.55 -4.35 4.62
CA SER A 20 -4.88 -3.25 3.92
C SER A 20 -5.20 -1.90 4.53
N ALA A 21 -4.40 -0.91 4.18
CA ALA A 21 -4.61 0.49 4.54
C ALA A 21 -4.10 1.39 3.43
N ILE A 22 -4.68 2.57 3.33
CA ILE A 22 -4.20 3.63 2.45
C ILE A 22 -3.90 4.84 3.32
N LEU A 23 -2.70 5.38 3.18
CA LEU A 23 -2.24 6.55 3.93
C LEU A 23 -2.00 7.71 2.98
N ASN A 24 -2.25 8.94 3.46
CA ASN A 24 -1.82 10.13 2.75
C ASN A 24 -0.34 10.45 3.08
N ARG A 25 0.19 11.51 2.50
CA ARG A 25 1.58 11.91 2.70
C ARG A 25 1.92 12.16 4.17
N GLY A 26 0.98 12.69 4.94
CA GLY A 26 1.19 12.97 6.36
C GLY A 26 1.12 11.75 7.26
N GLY A 27 0.87 10.56 6.69
CA GLY A 27 0.72 9.33 7.46
C GLY A 27 -0.67 9.13 8.03
N GLU A 28 -1.63 9.96 7.63
CA GLU A 28 -3.02 9.83 8.06
C GLU A 28 -3.71 8.70 7.30
N THR A 29 -4.47 7.86 8.00
CA THR A 29 -5.18 6.74 7.42
C THR A 29 -6.45 7.20 6.70
N LEU A 30 -6.52 6.94 5.39
CA LEU A 30 -7.69 7.28 4.57
C LEU A 30 -8.62 6.09 4.39
N TYR A 31 -8.09 4.88 4.47
CA TYR A 31 -8.83 3.64 4.33
C TYR A 31 -8.18 2.57 5.20
N LEU A 32 -9.00 1.73 5.82
CA LEU A 32 -8.50 0.68 6.71
C LEU A 32 -9.41 -0.55 6.61
N ASP A 33 -8.79 -1.72 6.42
CA ASP A 33 -9.47 -3.01 6.47
C ASP A 33 -8.65 -3.97 7.33
N GLU A 34 -9.16 -4.30 8.52
CA GLU A 34 -8.53 -5.19 9.49
C GLU A 34 -9.30 -6.50 9.70
N GLU A 35 -10.35 -6.74 8.94
CA GLU A 35 -11.25 -7.87 9.16
C GLU A 35 -10.59 -9.24 9.05
N GLY A 36 -9.57 -9.36 8.19
CA GLY A 36 -8.87 -10.63 7.94
C GLY A 36 -7.75 -10.96 8.90
N THR A 37 -7.49 -10.13 9.90
CA THR A 37 -6.37 -10.30 10.80
C THR A 37 -6.66 -9.70 12.17
N ASN A 38 -5.93 -10.18 13.19
CA ASN A 38 -5.99 -9.61 14.54
C ASN A 38 -4.93 -8.52 14.76
N SER A 39 -4.15 -8.20 13.72
CA SER A 39 -3.10 -7.20 13.81
C SER A 39 -3.66 -5.79 13.76
N ASP A 40 -2.97 -4.85 14.39
CA ASP A 40 -3.27 -3.42 14.27
C ASP A 40 -2.67 -2.91 12.96
N ILE A 41 -3.46 -2.97 11.90
CA ILE A 41 -3.00 -2.61 10.56
C ILE A 41 -2.70 -1.12 10.44
N ALA A 42 -3.47 -0.27 11.11
CA ALA A 42 -3.22 1.17 11.08
C ALA A 42 -1.83 1.49 11.65
N TYR A 43 -1.49 0.90 12.79
CA TYR A 43 -0.18 1.06 13.39
C TYR A 43 0.92 0.47 12.49
N SER A 44 0.72 -0.76 12.02
CA SER A 44 1.68 -1.46 11.16
C SER A 44 1.95 -0.67 9.88
N ALA A 45 0.91 -0.16 9.25
CA ALA A 45 1.05 0.64 8.02
C ALA A 45 1.92 1.87 8.27
N SER A 46 1.74 2.54 9.40
CA SER A 46 2.54 3.70 9.77
C SER A 46 4.03 3.34 9.93
N VAL A 47 4.30 2.25 10.64
CA VAL A 47 5.69 1.79 10.87
C VAL A 47 6.35 1.37 9.56
N PHE A 48 5.66 0.61 8.71
CA PHE A 48 6.19 0.18 7.43
C PHE A 48 6.36 1.35 6.47
N ASN A 49 5.50 2.37 6.56
CA ASN A 49 5.66 3.58 5.76
C ASN A 49 6.95 4.31 6.13
N ASP A 50 7.29 4.40 7.42
CA ASP A 50 8.54 5.02 7.87
C ASP A 50 9.75 4.25 7.32
N ALA A 51 9.72 2.92 7.37
CA ALA A 51 10.78 2.08 6.81
C ALA A 51 10.91 2.27 5.30
N PHE A 52 9.79 2.37 4.60
CA PHE A 52 9.75 2.62 3.16
C PHE A 52 10.40 3.96 2.82
N LEU A 53 10.11 5.02 3.58
CA LEU A 53 10.70 6.33 3.36
C LEU A 53 12.21 6.32 3.59
N GLU A 54 12.69 5.60 4.59
CA GLU A 54 14.14 5.43 4.83
C GLU A 54 14.82 4.73 3.64
N LEU A 55 14.20 3.68 3.11
CA LEU A 55 14.74 2.99 1.93
C LEU A 55 14.78 3.92 0.72
N SER A 56 13.77 4.77 0.57
CA SER A 56 13.71 5.75 -0.51
C SER A 56 14.86 6.75 -0.39
N GLU A 57 15.11 7.28 0.81
CA GLU A 57 16.25 8.18 1.06
C GLU A 57 17.57 7.51 0.75
N SER A 58 17.75 6.27 1.19
CA SER A 58 18.97 5.51 0.93
C SER A 58 19.20 5.31 -0.57
N SER A 59 18.14 5.06 -1.32
CA SER A 59 18.21 4.93 -2.78
C SER A 59 18.70 6.23 -3.43
N LEU A 60 18.15 7.36 -2.99
CA LEU A 60 18.58 8.68 -3.48
C LEU A 60 20.04 8.96 -3.13
N ASP A 61 20.48 8.61 -1.92
CA ASP A 61 21.82 8.86 -1.43
C ASP A 61 22.90 8.13 -2.25
N ILE A 62 22.56 6.97 -2.80
CA ILE A 62 23.49 6.20 -3.62
C ILE A 62 23.33 6.45 -5.12
N GLY A 63 22.55 7.48 -5.49
CA GLY A 63 22.46 7.95 -6.88
C GLY A 63 21.31 7.38 -7.70
N PHE A 64 20.34 6.74 -7.08
CA PHE A 64 19.15 6.25 -7.77
C PHE A 64 17.94 7.13 -7.44
N SER A 65 16.79 6.79 -8.00
CA SER A 65 15.54 7.52 -7.74
C SER A 65 14.86 7.00 -6.47
N ALA A 66 13.79 7.68 -6.05
CA ALA A 66 12.96 7.22 -4.95
C ALA A 66 12.37 5.84 -5.24
N THR A 67 12.15 5.04 -4.20
CA THR A 67 11.51 3.74 -4.32
C THR A 67 10.00 3.91 -4.45
N ASN A 68 9.35 2.97 -5.14
CA ASN A 68 7.89 3.01 -5.31
C ASN A 68 7.17 1.75 -4.83
N MET A 69 7.91 0.67 -4.58
CA MET A 69 7.34 -0.60 -4.13
C MET A 69 8.33 -1.30 -3.21
N LEU A 70 7.81 -1.81 -2.09
CA LEU A 70 8.55 -2.67 -1.17
C LEU A 70 7.75 -3.95 -0.95
N GLU A 71 8.41 -5.08 -1.11
CA GLU A 71 7.85 -6.38 -0.74
C GLU A 71 8.71 -6.96 0.37
N ALA A 72 8.08 -7.33 1.48
CA ALA A 72 8.77 -7.98 2.60
C ALA A 72 8.08 -9.30 2.91
N ARG A 73 8.89 -10.35 3.14
CA ARG A 73 8.38 -11.67 3.48
C ARG A 73 8.84 -12.05 4.88
N THR A 74 7.90 -12.54 5.69
CA THR A 74 8.21 -12.97 7.05
C THR A 74 8.55 -14.46 7.08
N THR A 75 9.26 -14.88 8.13
CA THR A 75 9.62 -16.30 8.30
C THR A 75 8.42 -17.17 8.66
N ASP A 76 7.32 -16.56 9.10
CA ASP A 76 6.09 -17.28 9.45
C ASP A 76 5.05 -17.31 8.31
N GLY A 77 5.45 -16.90 7.11
CA GLY A 77 4.62 -17.11 5.93
C GLY A 77 3.70 -15.96 5.56
N HIS A 78 4.09 -14.73 5.85
CA HIS A 78 3.33 -13.54 5.45
C HIS A 78 4.11 -12.70 4.46
N VAL A 79 3.37 -11.91 3.67
CA VAL A 79 3.94 -10.98 2.70
C VAL A 79 3.33 -9.61 2.93
N PHE A 80 4.18 -8.60 3.08
CA PHE A 80 3.76 -7.21 3.14
C PHE A 80 4.10 -6.52 1.83
N LEU A 81 3.14 -5.79 1.26
CA LEU A 81 3.35 -5.00 0.07
C LEU A 81 3.10 -3.53 0.41
N ILE A 82 4.05 -2.67 0.04
CA ILE A 82 3.92 -1.23 0.22
C ILE A 82 4.14 -0.57 -1.12
N LYS A 83 3.13 0.16 -1.59
CA LYS A 83 3.17 0.87 -2.86
C LYS A 83 2.96 2.34 -2.61
N ASN A 84 3.91 3.17 -3.06
CA ASN A 84 3.74 4.62 -3.03
C ASN A 84 3.46 5.11 -4.45
N ILE A 85 2.50 6.01 -4.60
CA ILE A 85 2.21 6.66 -5.87
C ILE A 85 2.23 8.16 -5.66
N LYS A 86 2.95 8.86 -6.54
CA LYS A 86 3.09 10.31 -6.49
C LYS A 86 1.95 10.97 -7.24
N GLY A 87 1.27 11.92 -6.59
CA GLY A 87 0.26 12.73 -7.23
C GLY A 87 0.84 13.90 -8.00
N ALA A 88 -0.05 14.69 -8.59
CA ALA A 88 0.32 15.90 -9.33
C ALA A 88 0.97 16.94 -8.40
N ASP A 89 0.56 16.96 -7.13
CA ASP A 89 1.25 17.70 -6.08
C ASP A 89 1.41 16.80 -4.85
N GLU A 90 2.25 17.24 -3.92
CA GLU A 90 2.60 16.42 -2.74
C GLU A 90 1.40 16.06 -1.87
N SER A 91 0.37 16.89 -1.84
CA SER A 91 -0.81 16.64 -1.01
C SER A 91 -1.63 15.45 -1.47
N THR A 92 -1.42 15.00 -2.72
CA THR A 92 -2.13 13.85 -3.28
C THR A 92 -1.29 12.57 -3.33
N ASP A 93 -0.09 12.57 -2.77
CA ASP A 93 0.71 11.34 -2.66
C ASP A 93 -0.01 10.33 -1.77
N LEU A 94 0.00 9.07 -2.19
CA LEU A 94 -0.66 7.98 -1.47
C LEU A 94 0.28 6.82 -1.24
N THR A 95 0.12 6.17 -0.08
CA THR A 95 0.83 4.93 0.23
C THR A 95 -0.19 3.82 0.50
N PHE A 96 -0.05 2.71 -0.21
CA PHE A 96 -0.90 1.53 -0.08
C PHE A 96 -0.12 0.46 0.66
N PHE A 97 -0.68 -0.01 1.78
CA PHE A 97 -0.12 -1.10 2.58
C PHE A 97 -1.07 -2.28 2.55
N SER A 98 -0.57 -3.48 2.27
CA SER A 98 -1.41 -4.68 2.27
C SER A 98 -0.65 -5.90 2.76
N ILE A 99 -1.38 -6.84 3.36
CA ILE A 99 -0.83 -8.06 3.96
C ILE A 99 -1.49 -9.27 3.32
N PHE A 100 -0.67 -10.27 2.98
CA PHE A 100 -1.12 -11.51 2.37
C PHE A 100 -0.44 -12.70 3.03
N LYS A 101 -1.07 -13.88 2.95
CA LYS A 101 -0.40 -15.15 3.20
C LYS A 101 0.52 -15.43 2.01
N ASN A 102 1.72 -15.99 2.26
CA ASN A 102 2.64 -16.29 1.16
C ASN A 102 2.12 -17.43 0.25
N SER A 103 1.14 -18.21 0.72
CA SER A 103 0.43 -19.21 -0.08
C SER A 103 -0.60 -18.59 -1.03
N GLY A 104 -0.85 -17.30 -0.93
CA GLY A 104 -1.78 -16.59 -1.80
C GLY A 104 -1.18 -16.24 -3.15
N ASN A 105 -1.97 -15.54 -3.97
CA ASN A 105 -1.53 -15.12 -5.30
C ASN A 105 -0.86 -13.75 -5.24
N VAL A 106 0.38 -13.73 -4.74
CA VAL A 106 1.13 -12.47 -4.56
C VAL A 106 1.40 -11.74 -5.88
N PRO A 107 1.78 -12.43 -6.98
CA PRO A 107 1.94 -11.72 -8.26
C PRO A 107 0.67 -10.99 -8.71
N LEU A 108 -0.49 -11.63 -8.57
CA LEU A 108 -1.76 -10.97 -8.88
C LEU A 108 -2.02 -9.79 -7.93
N ALA A 109 -1.72 -9.96 -6.64
CA ALA A 109 -1.85 -8.89 -5.66
C ALA A 109 -1.06 -7.64 -6.08
N LYS A 110 0.19 -7.82 -6.52
CA LYS A 110 1.01 -6.71 -6.99
C LYS A 110 0.39 -5.99 -8.17
N MET A 111 -0.13 -6.74 -9.14
CA MET A 111 -0.79 -6.15 -10.32
C MET A 111 -2.03 -5.36 -9.91
N VAL A 112 -2.84 -5.92 -9.01
CA VAL A 112 -4.07 -5.26 -8.56
C VAL A 112 -3.74 -4.01 -7.76
N VAL A 113 -2.73 -4.04 -6.89
CA VAL A 113 -2.28 -2.86 -6.15
C VAL A 113 -1.86 -1.76 -7.12
N ASP A 114 -1.04 -2.08 -8.13
CA ASP A 114 -0.60 -1.09 -9.12
C ASP A 114 -1.77 -0.44 -9.84
N ARG A 115 -2.71 -1.24 -10.32
CA ARG A 115 -3.89 -0.73 -11.04
C ARG A 115 -4.80 0.08 -10.15
N SER A 116 -5.05 -0.41 -8.93
CA SER A 116 -5.90 0.28 -7.97
C SER A 116 -5.31 1.62 -7.55
N ALA A 117 -3.99 1.67 -7.35
CA ALA A 117 -3.30 2.89 -6.97
C ALA A 117 -3.46 3.98 -8.05
N VAL A 118 -3.23 3.62 -9.32
CA VAL A 118 -3.39 4.57 -10.43
C VAL A 118 -4.83 5.07 -10.51
N LYS A 119 -5.79 4.17 -10.42
CA LYS A 119 -7.22 4.51 -10.52
C LYS A 119 -7.67 5.41 -9.38
N ILE A 120 -7.28 5.07 -8.15
CA ILE A 120 -7.64 5.84 -6.97
C ILE A 120 -7.05 7.24 -7.05
N LEU A 121 -5.77 7.36 -7.42
CA LEU A 121 -5.12 8.65 -7.56
C LEU A 121 -5.83 9.50 -8.61
N ALA A 122 -6.15 8.94 -9.78
CA ALA A 122 -6.85 9.66 -10.85
C ALA A 122 -8.21 10.19 -10.38
N GLU A 123 -8.95 9.39 -9.62
CA GLU A 123 -10.25 9.81 -9.10
C GLU A 123 -10.12 10.92 -8.04
N ILE A 124 -9.11 10.84 -7.18
CA ILE A 124 -8.86 11.89 -6.18
C ILE A 124 -8.47 13.20 -6.87
N GLU A 125 -7.64 13.13 -7.89
CA GLU A 125 -7.18 14.34 -8.61
C GLU A 125 -8.25 14.95 -9.49
N ALA A 126 -9.29 14.20 -9.83
CA ALA A 126 -10.41 14.69 -10.65
C ALA A 126 -11.43 15.52 -9.85
N VAL A 127 -11.36 15.51 -8.53
CA VAL A 127 -12.33 16.19 -7.65
C VAL A 127 -12.04 17.68 -7.54
#